data_89ff5ee2dc2e5e2fab10444ff294547f
#
_entry.id   89ff5ee2dc2e5e2fab10444ff294547f
#
_cell.length_a   1.000
_cell.length_b   1.000
_cell.length_c   1.000
_cell.angle_alpha   90.00
_cell.angle_beta   90.00
_cell.angle_gamma   90.00
#
_symmetry.space_group_name_H-M   'P 1'
#
loop_
_entity.id
_entity.type
_entity.pdbx_description
1 polymer ?
#
loop_
_entity_poly.entity_id
_entity_poly.type
_entity_poly.pdbx_seq_one_letter_code
_entity_poly.pdbx_strand_id
1 'polypeptide(L)'
;MATTSIWRVKGWLGKVVIYVENPEKTENPAFYETSGMSEKQTQGLSDVIRYAVQQGKTEQIQVDDDGGEVMQQFVSGVNCSPGTARQEMLAVKRRFGKEDGTVAYHGYQSFAPSEATPEIAHEIGLKLAKQLWGDKYQVIVATHLDKANHLHNHFVLNTVSFVDGLKYHRTEKDYYEMRRASDALCREYGLSVIENPKRGKSKQYGEWRAEQEGRPTWRGIIRTEIDEAIRQSICLLYTSDAADE
;
A
#
# COMPACT_ATOMS: atom_id res chain seq x y z
N MET A 1 -14.30 -6.03 -3.90
CA MET A 1 -13.10 -6.51 -4.67
C MET A 1 -11.84 -5.96 -4.03
N ALA A 2 -11.01 -6.80 -3.40
CA ALA A 2 -9.78 -6.32 -2.76
C ALA A 2 -8.61 -6.23 -3.76
N THR A 3 -7.83 -5.17 -3.66
CA THR A 3 -6.57 -4.99 -4.41
C THR A 3 -5.42 -4.81 -3.44
N THR A 4 -4.25 -5.37 -3.75
CA THR A 4 -3.06 -5.29 -2.90
C THR A 4 -1.86 -4.80 -3.68
N SER A 5 -0.97 -4.05 -3.01
CA SER A 5 0.35 -3.70 -3.53
C SER A 5 1.32 -3.45 -2.37
N ILE A 6 2.62 -3.62 -2.63
CA ILE A 6 3.68 -3.34 -1.67
C ILE A 6 4.95 -2.87 -2.40
N TRP A 7 5.61 -1.82 -1.90
CA TRP A 7 6.81 -1.24 -2.49
C TRP A 7 7.85 -0.82 -1.47
N ARG A 8 9.09 -0.66 -1.92
CA ARG A 8 10.23 -0.24 -1.09
C ARG A 8 10.15 1.24 -0.74
N VAL A 9 10.39 1.56 0.51
CA VAL A 9 10.64 2.91 0.98
C VAL A 9 12.15 3.11 1.11
N LYS A 10 12.69 3.98 0.27
CA LYS A 10 14.06 4.47 0.38
C LYS A 10 13.99 5.88 0.94
N GLY A 11 14.91 6.30 1.76
CA GLY A 11 14.95 7.52 2.58
C GLY A 11 14.51 8.86 1.98
N TRP A 12 13.66 8.89 0.98
CA TRP A 12 13.12 10.10 0.36
C TRP A 12 11.65 9.94 -0.04
N LEU A 13 10.77 9.92 0.94
CA LEU A 13 9.34 10.16 0.72
C LEU A 13 8.99 11.66 0.73
N GLY A 14 9.99 12.52 0.66
CA GLY A 14 9.86 13.98 0.76
C GLY A 14 9.03 14.68 -0.32
N LYS A 15 8.37 13.96 -1.23
CA LYS A 15 7.43 14.56 -2.21
C LYS A 15 5.98 14.09 -2.07
N VAL A 16 5.68 13.11 -1.22
CA VAL A 16 4.30 12.60 -1.07
C VAL A 16 3.68 13.03 0.26
N VAL A 17 4.46 13.51 1.22
CA VAL A 17 3.99 13.81 2.59
C VAL A 17 4.21 15.28 2.99
N ILE A 18 4.42 16.19 2.06
CA ILE A 18 4.19 17.62 2.34
C ILE A 18 2.68 17.85 2.25
N TYR A 19 1.97 17.23 3.18
CA TYR A 19 0.65 17.67 3.57
C TYR A 19 0.47 17.43 5.06
N VAL A 20 0.60 18.54 5.81
CA VAL A 20 0.16 18.75 7.20
C VAL A 20 1.00 18.08 8.29
N GLU A 21 1.89 18.77 8.85
CA GLU A 21 2.01 19.28 10.20
C GLU A 21 3.45 19.53 10.63
N ASN A 22 3.61 20.68 11.24
CA ASN A 22 4.81 21.35 11.71
C ASN A 22 5.76 20.42 12.51
N PRO A 23 6.95 20.07 11.98
CA PRO A 23 7.89 19.13 12.63
C PRO A 23 8.54 19.68 13.89
N GLU A 24 8.43 20.98 14.16
CA GLU A 24 9.21 21.65 15.22
C GLU A 24 8.79 21.31 16.67
N LYS A 25 7.69 20.57 16.87
CA LYS A 25 7.16 20.32 18.22
C LYS A 25 7.28 18.90 18.75
N THR A 26 7.72 17.93 17.95
CA THR A 26 7.70 16.50 18.35
C THR A 26 9.02 15.75 18.22
N GLU A 27 10.10 16.36 17.75
CA GLU A 27 11.37 15.68 17.53
C GLU A 27 12.49 16.22 18.42
N ASN A 28 13.12 15.33 19.21
CA ASN A 28 14.31 15.65 19.98
C ASN A 28 15.56 15.38 19.12
N PRO A 29 16.26 16.42 18.63
CA PRO A 29 17.45 16.28 17.76
C PRO A 29 18.56 15.43 18.39
N ALA A 30 18.74 15.50 19.71
CA ALA A 30 19.78 14.75 20.44
C ALA A 30 19.63 13.21 20.32
N PHE A 31 18.45 12.71 19.97
CA PHE A 31 18.23 11.26 19.75
C PHE A 31 18.88 10.77 18.44
N TYR A 32 19.00 11.63 17.45
CA TYR A 32 19.53 11.27 16.12
C TYR A 32 21.06 11.18 16.11
N GLU A 33 21.74 11.98 16.92
CA GLU A 33 23.21 12.01 17.01
C GLU A 33 23.81 10.71 17.55
N THR A 34 23.04 9.94 18.33
CA THR A 34 23.47 8.68 18.93
C THR A 34 23.13 7.43 18.12
N SER A 35 22.41 7.56 16.99
CA SER A 35 21.79 6.40 16.34
C SER A 35 22.59 5.78 15.17
N GLY A 36 23.63 6.47 14.65
CA GLY A 36 24.41 5.98 13.50
C GLY A 36 23.64 5.90 12.17
N MET A 37 22.32 6.15 12.17
CA MET A 37 21.51 6.24 10.97
C MET A 37 21.60 7.62 10.34
N SER A 38 21.62 7.72 9.02
CA SER A 38 21.49 9.01 8.39
C SER A 38 20.11 9.60 8.69
N GLU A 39 20.05 10.91 8.93
CA GLU A 39 18.80 11.65 9.19
C GLU A 39 17.71 11.33 8.16
N LYS A 40 18.08 11.20 6.88
CA LYS A 40 17.17 10.83 5.78
C LYS A 40 16.54 9.45 5.94
N GLN A 41 17.28 8.45 6.45
CA GLN A 41 16.77 7.09 6.63
C GLN A 41 15.81 7.01 7.80
N THR A 42 16.15 7.70 8.89
CA THR A 42 15.30 7.79 10.07
C THR A 42 14.01 8.55 9.77
N GLN A 43 14.10 9.65 9.03
CA GLN A 43 12.96 10.43 8.59
C GLN A 43 12.04 9.62 7.67
N GLY A 44 12.60 8.87 6.71
CA GLY A 44 11.82 8.04 5.79
C GLY A 44 10.95 7.00 6.51
N LEU A 45 11.48 6.33 7.54
CA LEU A 45 10.71 5.38 8.37
C LEU A 45 9.63 6.10 9.20
N SER A 46 9.96 7.23 9.79
CA SER A 46 9.02 8.07 10.55
C SER A 46 7.85 8.53 9.69
N ASP A 47 8.13 9.02 8.48
CA ASP A 47 7.11 9.51 7.55
C ASP A 47 6.15 8.41 7.10
N VAL A 48 6.65 7.20 6.84
CA VAL A 48 5.81 6.05 6.46
C VAL A 48 4.89 5.64 7.61
N ILE A 49 5.42 5.53 8.81
CA ILE A 49 4.62 5.17 10.00
C ILE A 49 3.59 6.27 10.29
N ARG A 50 4.00 7.53 10.29
CA ARG A 50 3.10 8.68 10.52
C ARG A 50 1.97 8.72 9.50
N TYR A 51 2.26 8.51 8.21
CA TYR A 51 1.25 8.45 7.17
C TYR A 51 0.26 7.32 7.40
N ALA A 52 0.76 6.13 7.75
CA ALA A 52 -0.09 4.95 7.97
C ALA A 52 -0.99 5.09 9.20
N VAL A 53 -0.51 5.74 10.28
CA VAL A 53 -1.23 5.87 11.56
C VAL A 53 -1.86 7.25 11.78
N GLN A 54 -2.04 8.04 10.75
CA GLN A 54 -2.63 9.38 10.85
C GLN A 54 -4.00 9.35 11.53
N GLN A 55 -4.13 9.95 12.71
CA GLN A 55 -5.30 9.87 13.58
C GLN A 55 -6.62 10.21 12.86
N GLY A 56 -6.70 11.35 12.21
CA GLY A 56 -7.92 11.75 11.51
C GLY A 56 -8.40 10.81 10.40
N LYS A 57 -7.63 9.76 10.06
CA LYS A 57 -7.99 8.75 9.06
C LYS A 57 -8.27 7.38 9.64
N THR A 58 -7.80 7.11 10.86
CA THR A 58 -7.85 5.79 11.49
C THR A 58 -8.78 5.72 12.69
N GLU A 59 -9.40 6.82 13.07
CA GLU A 59 -10.29 6.92 14.23
C GLU A 59 -11.75 7.01 13.80
N GLN A 60 -12.62 6.35 14.54
CA GLN A 60 -14.07 6.43 14.43
C GLN A 60 -14.66 6.70 15.82
N ILE A 61 -15.57 7.65 15.91
CA ILE A 61 -16.36 7.87 17.13
C ILE A 61 -17.55 6.93 17.09
N GLN A 62 -17.68 6.11 18.12
CA GLN A 62 -18.86 5.27 18.37
C GLN A 62 -19.55 5.78 19.64
N VAL A 63 -20.86 5.70 19.66
CA VAL A 63 -21.64 5.98 20.87
C VAL A 63 -21.93 4.65 21.54
N ASP A 64 -21.53 4.49 22.80
CA ASP A 64 -21.81 3.30 23.59
C ASP A 64 -23.28 3.25 24.01
N ASP A 65 -23.71 2.12 24.63
CA ASP A 65 -25.08 1.91 25.05
C ASP A 65 -25.54 2.89 26.15
N ASP A 66 -24.61 3.54 26.84
CA ASP A 66 -24.84 4.55 27.86
C ASP A 66 -24.81 5.99 27.31
N GLY A 67 -24.63 6.16 25.98
CA GLY A 67 -24.57 7.46 25.30
C GLY A 67 -23.20 8.14 25.38
N GLY A 68 -22.19 7.43 25.83
CA GLY A 68 -20.78 7.90 25.86
C GLY A 68 -20.14 7.81 24.47
N GLU A 69 -19.36 8.84 24.11
CA GLU A 69 -18.56 8.79 22.89
C GLU A 69 -17.28 7.98 23.13
N VAL A 70 -17.12 6.85 22.44
CA VAL A 70 -15.91 6.03 22.44
C VAL A 70 -15.17 6.19 21.13
N MET A 71 -13.92 6.63 21.19
CA MET A 71 -13.08 6.75 20.01
C MET A 71 -12.39 5.42 19.75
N GLN A 72 -12.71 4.77 18.63
CA GLN A 72 -12.07 3.55 18.18
C GLN A 72 -11.00 3.87 17.14
N GLN A 73 -9.77 3.43 17.42
CA GLN A 73 -8.63 3.61 16.52
C GLN A 73 -8.28 2.28 15.83
N PHE A 74 -8.28 2.29 14.50
CA PHE A 74 -7.96 1.14 13.67
C PHE A 74 -6.48 1.07 13.29
N VAL A 75 -5.63 0.97 14.33
CA VAL A 75 -4.17 0.82 14.19
C VAL A 75 -3.70 -0.30 15.09
N SER A 76 -3.01 -1.29 14.53
CA SER A 76 -2.46 -2.44 15.25
C SER A 76 -1.03 -2.72 14.84
N GLY A 77 -0.26 -3.32 15.76
CA GLY A 77 1.07 -3.82 15.50
C GLY A 77 1.13 -5.34 15.48
N VAL A 78 1.94 -5.87 14.59
CA VAL A 78 2.38 -7.29 14.60
C VAL A 78 3.84 -7.28 15.01
N ASN A 79 4.16 -7.93 16.14
CA ASN A 79 5.51 -7.96 16.75
C ASN A 79 6.07 -6.56 17.12
N CYS A 80 5.20 -5.57 17.26
CA CYS A 80 5.55 -4.24 17.77
C CYS A 80 4.28 -3.52 18.26
N SER A 81 4.45 -2.50 19.09
CA SER A 81 3.34 -1.66 19.54
C SER A 81 3.22 -0.42 18.67
N PRO A 82 2.01 -0.02 18.23
CA PRO A 82 1.85 1.14 17.35
C PRO A 82 2.55 2.42 17.85
N GLY A 83 2.40 2.75 19.13
CA GLY A 83 2.99 3.96 19.73
C GLY A 83 4.51 3.98 19.80
N THR A 84 5.17 2.80 19.76
CA THR A 84 6.63 2.65 19.88
C THR A 84 7.26 1.96 18.66
N ALA A 85 6.48 1.66 17.63
CA ALA A 85 6.89 0.88 16.47
C ALA A 85 8.17 1.41 15.81
N ARG A 86 8.30 2.73 15.67
CA ARG A 86 9.50 3.34 15.10
C ARG A 86 10.75 2.98 15.90
N GLN A 87 10.71 3.17 17.23
CA GLN A 87 11.84 2.87 18.11
C GLN A 87 12.18 1.39 18.10
N GLU A 88 11.17 0.51 18.15
CA GLU A 88 11.34 -0.92 18.12
C GLU A 88 11.95 -1.40 16.78
N MET A 89 11.45 -0.89 15.65
CA MET A 89 11.98 -1.20 14.31
C MET A 89 13.43 -0.74 14.15
N LEU A 90 13.78 0.45 14.68
CA LEU A 90 15.14 0.96 14.69
C LEU A 90 16.05 0.13 15.61
N ALA A 91 15.57 -0.29 16.78
CA ALA A 91 16.32 -1.14 17.70
C ALA A 91 16.68 -2.49 17.06
N VAL A 92 15.75 -3.12 16.34
CA VAL A 92 16.03 -4.34 15.58
C VAL A 92 17.10 -4.10 14.50
N LYS A 93 17.02 -3.01 13.76
CA LYS A 93 18.03 -2.68 12.73
C LYS A 93 19.41 -2.50 13.34
N ARG A 94 19.53 -1.76 14.46
CA ARG A 94 20.78 -1.55 15.19
C ARG A 94 21.36 -2.85 15.73
N ARG A 95 20.51 -3.69 16.35
CA ARG A 95 20.91 -5.00 16.87
C ARG A 95 21.67 -5.83 15.84
N PHE A 96 21.27 -5.76 14.57
CA PHE A 96 21.86 -6.52 13.48
C PHE A 96 22.81 -5.71 12.57
N GLY A 97 23.09 -4.44 12.87
CA GLY A 97 23.96 -3.56 12.08
C GLY A 97 23.44 -3.34 10.66
N LYS A 98 22.11 -3.29 10.46
CA LYS A 98 21.47 -3.18 9.14
C LYS A 98 20.59 -1.95 9.00
N GLU A 99 21.14 -0.80 9.33
CA GLU A 99 20.47 0.48 9.35
C GLU A 99 20.36 1.14 7.97
N ASP A 100 21.22 0.76 7.04
CA ASP A 100 21.35 1.34 5.70
C ASP A 100 20.38 0.75 4.66
N GLY A 101 20.23 1.45 3.55
CA GLY A 101 19.48 1.01 2.36
C GLY A 101 17.98 1.20 2.46
N THR A 102 17.19 0.15 2.17
CA THR A 102 15.72 0.19 2.27
C THR A 102 15.30 0.20 3.73
N VAL A 103 14.59 1.24 4.16
CA VAL A 103 14.20 1.43 5.58
C VAL A 103 12.92 0.69 5.95
N ALA A 104 11.97 0.60 5.03
CA ALA A 104 10.71 -0.12 5.22
C ALA A 104 10.14 -0.57 3.88
N TYR A 105 9.14 -1.42 3.92
CA TYR A 105 8.20 -1.57 2.82
C TYR A 105 6.86 -0.98 3.24
N HIS A 106 6.24 -0.27 2.31
CA HIS A 106 4.89 0.22 2.45
C HIS A 106 3.99 -0.56 1.51
N GLY A 107 2.85 -1.01 2.00
CA GLY A 107 1.86 -1.71 1.20
C GLY A 107 0.45 -1.22 1.51
N TYR A 108 -0.49 -1.60 0.66
CA TYR A 108 -1.90 -1.40 0.90
C TYR A 108 -2.73 -2.63 0.49
N GLN A 109 -3.90 -2.73 1.11
CA GLN A 109 -5.00 -3.60 0.72
C GLN A 109 -6.26 -2.75 0.68
N SER A 110 -6.92 -2.67 -0.46
CA SER A 110 -8.09 -1.81 -0.67
C SER A 110 -9.31 -2.65 -1.01
N PHE A 111 -10.45 -2.34 -0.40
CA PHE A 111 -11.70 -3.05 -0.56
C PHE A 111 -12.63 -2.34 -1.55
N ALA A 112 -13.63 -3.04 -2.07
CA ALA A 112 -14.65 -2.39 -2.87
C ALA A 112 -15.53 -1.47 -2.01
N PRO A 113 -16.12 -0.44 -2.60
CA PRO A 113 -17.01 0.44 -1.88
C PRO A 113 -18.13 -0.31 -1.17
N SER A 114 -18.36 0.02 0.09
CA SER A 114 -19.47 -0.49 0.92
C SER A 114 -19.51 -2.02 1.12
N GLU A 115 -18.41 -2.74 0.85
CA GLU A 115 -18.34 -4.19 1.08
C GLU A 115 -17.89 -4.58 2.49
N ALA A 116 -17.07 -3.77 3.15
CA ALA A 116 -16.51 -4.07 4.46
C ALA A 116 -16.84 -2.97 5.46
N THR A 117 -17.00 -3.34 6.73
CA THR A 117 -16.96 -2.38 7.83
C THR A 117 -15.52 -2.09 8.24
N PRO A 118 -15.23 -0.99 8.95
CA PRO A 118 -13.88 -0.70 9.45
C PRO A 118 -13.26 -1.85 10.25
N GLU A 119 -14.05 -2.50 11.11
CA GLU A 119 -13.64 -3.63 11.96
C GLU A 119 -13.22 -4.84 11.10
N ILE A 120 -14.06 -5.22 10.13
CA ILE A 120 -13.78 -6.34 9.21
C ILE A 120 -12.55 -6.02 8.37
N ALA A 121 -12.46 -4.81 7.82
CA ALA A 121 -11.31 -4.40 7.03
C ALA A 121 -10.01 -4.47 7.84
N HIS A 122 -10.04 -3.99 9.09
CA HIS A 122 -8.88 -4.02 9.98
C HIS A 122 -8.49 -5.44 10.39
N GLU A 123 -9.47 -6.28 10.73
CA GLU A 123 -9.24 -7.68 11.09
C GLU A 123 -8.61 -8.47 9.93
N ILE A 124 -9.12 -8.30 8.71
CA ILE A 124 -8.53 -8.90 7.50
C ILE A 124 -7.08 -8.42 7.30
N GLY A 125 -6.83 -7.13 7.44
CA GLY A 125 -5.48 -6.57 7.34
C GLY A 125 -4.52 -7.14 8.37
N LEU A 126 -4.98 -7.28 9.62
CA LEU A 126 -4.17 -7.85 10.70
C LEU A 126 -3.88 -9.34 10.48
N LYS A 127 -4.87 -10.13 10.06
CA LYS A 127 -4.69 -11.54 9.70
C LYS A 127 -3.70 -11.69 8.53
N LEU A 128 -3.84 -10.86 7.50
CA LEU A 128 -2.95 -10.85 6.34
C LEU A 128 -1.50 -10.55 6.75
N ALA A 129 -1.29 -9.53 7.57
CA ALA A 129 0.04 -9.16 8.05
C ALA A 129 0.68 -10.27 8.90
N LYS A 130 -0.10 -10.90 9.80
CA LYS A 130 0.36 -12.03 10.60
C LYS A 130 0.74 -13.23 9.74
N GLN A 131 -0.07 -13.58 8.76
CA GLN A 131 0.15 -14.73 7.87
C GLN A 131 1.41 -14.55 7.01
N LEU A 132 1.65 -13.35 6.47
CA LEU A 132 2.74 -13.11 5.54
C LEU A 132 4.08 -12.81 6.22
N TRP A 133 4.05 -12.12 7.35
CA TRP A 133 5.27 -11.56 7.96
C TRP A 133 5.39 -11.79 9.46
N GLY A 134 4.34 -12.29 10.13
CA GLY A 134 4.27 -12.39 11.58
C GLY A 134 5.37 -13.24 12.22
N ASP A 135 5.90 -14.22 11.51
CA ASP A 135 6.96 -15.11 12.06
C ASP A 135 8.31 -14.39 12.25
N LYS A 136 8.60 -13.35 11.45
CA LYS A 136 9.96 -12.79 11.38
C LYS A 136 10.05 -11.27 11.40
N TYR A 137 8.97 -10.56 11.10
CA TYR A 137 9.04 -9.12 10.89
C TYR A 137 8.04 -8.36 11.75
N GLN A 138 8.38 -7.11 12.02
CA GLN A 138 7.50 -6.15 12.66
C GLN A 138 6.68 -5.43 11.60
N VAL A 139 5.37 -5.31 11.82
CA VAL A 139 4.45 -4.66 10.88
C VAL A 139 3.47 -3.77 11.63
N ILE A 140 3.25 -2.56 11.13
CA ILE A 140 2.10 -1.73 11.50
C ILE A 140 1.01 -1.92 10.45
N VAL A 141 -0.19 -2.14 10.94
CA VAL A 141 -1.43 -2.21 10.14
C VAL A 141 -2.33 -1.06 10.56
N ALA A 142 -2.72 -0.23 9.60
CA ALA A 142 -3.63 0.89 9.84
C ALA A 142 -4.73 0.90 8.78
N THR A 143 -5.99 0.98 9.21
CA THR A 143 -7.13 1.07 8.31
C THR A 143 -7.56 2.51 8.19
N HIS A 144 -7.57 3.03 6.98
CA HIS A 144 -7.97 4.41 6.69
C HIS A 144 -9.46 4.49 6.39
N LEU A 145 -10.12 5.46 7.04
CA LEU A 145 -11.55 5.75 7.00
C LEU A 145 -11.87 7.07 6.27
N ASP A 146 -10.85 7.79 5.79
CA ASP A 146 -10.96 9.12 5.18
C ASP A 146 -11.80 9.15 3.89
N LYS A 147 -12.07 7.98 3.33
CA LYS A 147 -12.97 7.80 2.20
C LYS A 147 -14.07 6.84 2.59
N ALA A 148 -15.20 7.35 3.05
CA ALA A 148 -16.33 6.60 3.59
C ALA A 148 -16.77 5.41 2.70
N ASN A 149 -16.55 5.48 1.40
CA ASN A 149 -16.90 4.44 0.46
C ASN A 149 -15.70 3.61 -0.04
N HIS A 150 -14.51 3.76 0.57
CA HIS A 150 -13.31 3.10 0.05
C HIS A 150 -12.30 2.80 1.14
N LEU A 151 -12.65 1.86 2.01
CA LEU A 151 -11.77 1.41 3.09
C LEU A 151 -10.51 0.76 2.53
N HIS A 152 -9.38 1.06 3.16
CA HIS A 152 -8.10 0.47 2.78
C HIS A 152 -7.15 0.36 3.97
N ASN A 153 -6.47 -0.77 4.04
CA ASN A 153 -5.41 -1.01 4.99
C ASN A 153 -4.08 -0.54 4.44
N HIS A 154 -3.27 0.08 5.29
CA HIS A 154 -1.87 0.34 5.05
C HIS A 154 -1.01 -0.60 5.89
N PHE A 155 0.09 -1.07 5.31
CA PHE A 155 1.08 -1.90 5.97
C PHE A 155 2.43 -1.20 5.96
N VAL A 156 3.07 -1.10 7.12
CA VAL A 156 4.46 -0.66 7.24
C VAL A 156 5.27 -1.80 7.79
N LEU A 157 6.05 -2.44 6.92
CA LEU A 157 6.87 -3.61 7.24
C LEU A 157 8.32 -3.19 7.52
N ASN A 158 8.84 -3.55 8.68
CA ASN A 158 10.26 -3.43 8.96
C ASN A 158 11.07 -4.34 8.03
N THR A 159 12.13 -3.81 7.42
CA THR A 159 12.94 -4.60 6.48
C THR A 159 13.85 -5.63 7.13
N VAL A 160 14.13 -5.51 8.42
CA VAL A 160 15.05 -6.40 9.12
C VAL A 160 14.27 -7.34 10.04
N SER A 161 14.49 -8.64 9.86
CA SER A 161 13.91 -9.68 10.71
C SER A 161 14.43 -9.54 12.14
N PHE A 162 13.52 -9.60 13.10
CA PHE A 162 13.88 -9.57 14.53
C PHE A 162 14.42 -10.93 15.02
N VAL A 163 14.24 -12.01 14.24
CA VAL A 163 14.68 -13.37 14.57
C VAL A 163 16.13 -13.60 14.15
N ASP A 164 16.44 -13.40 12.87
CA ASP A 164 17.70 -13.76 12.24
C ASP A 164 18.43 -12.56 11.58
N GLY A 165 17.84 -11.37 11.63
CA GLY A 165 18.41 -10.16 11.05
C GLY A 165 18.43 -10.15 9.52
N LEU A 166 17.84 -11.13 8.83
CA LEU A 166 17.80 -11.12 7.37
C LEU A 166 16.92 -9.97 6.86
N LYS A 167 17.39 -9.30 5.80
CA LYS A 167 16.59 -8.24 5.16
C LYS A 167 15.51 -8.86 4.28
N TYR A 168 14.28 -8.38 4.40
CA TYR A 168 13.17 -8.70 3.51
C TYR A 168 13.45 -8.17 2.10
N HIS A 169 13.35 -9.03 1.13
CA HIS A 169 13.44 -8.71 -0.29
C HIS A 169 12.17 -9.18 -0.99
N ARG A 170 11.33 -8.24 -1.39
CA ARG A 170 10.12 -8.57 -2.14
C ARG A 170 10.49 -9.18 -3.50
N THR A 171 10.03 -10.39 -3.74
CA THR A 171 10.07 -11.06 -5.02
C THR A 171 8.73 -10.96 -5.76
N GLU A 172 8.66 -11.40 -7.00
CA GLU A 172 7.40 -11.53 -7.73
C GLU A 172 6.48 -12.58 -7.09
N LYS A 173 7.07 -13.66 -6.56
CA LYS A 173 6.33 -14.69 -5.82
C LYS A 173 5.61 -14.11 -4.61
N ASP A 174 6.27 -13.26 -3.81
CA ASP A 174 5.68 -12.63 -2.63
C ASP A 174 4.50 -11.73 -3.01
N TYR A 175 4.57 -11.07 -4.17
CA TYR A 175 3.47 -10.27 -4.68
C TYR A 175 2.23 -11.13 -4.97
N TYR A 176 2.39 -12.25 -5.64
CA TYR A 176 1.28 -13.18 -5.91
C TYR A 176 0.78 -13.86 -4.63
N GLU A 177 1.67 -14.16 -3.69
CA GLU A 177 1.32 -14.75 -2.39
C GLU A 177 0.48 -13.77 -1.55
N MET A 178 0.89 -12.51 -1.45
CA MET A 178 0.10 -11.46 -0.79
C MET A 178 -1.30 -11.32 -1.39
N ARG A 179 -1.40 -11.35 -2.72
CA ARG A 179 -2.69 -11.28 -3.39
C ARG A 179 -3.57 -12.49 -3.10
N ARG A 180 -3.03 -13.70 -3.22
CA ARG A 180 -3.77 -14.95 -2.93
C ARG A 180 -4.24 -15.03 -1.48
N ALA A 181 -3.37 -14.65 -0.54
CA ALA A 181 -3.71 -14.61 0.88
C ALA A 181 -4.83 -13.57 1.15
N SER A 182 -4.74 -12.39 0.56
CA SER A 182 -5.78 -11.37 0.62
C SER A 182 -7.11 -11.86 0.05
N ASP A 183 -7.09 -12.48 -1.14
CA ASP A 183 -8.30 -13.02 -1.78
C ASP A 183 -8.93 -14.15 -0.95
N ALA A 184 -8.12 -15.01 -0.33
CA ALA A 184 -8.61 -16.08 0.55
C ALA A 184 -9.31 -15.52 1.79
N LEU A 185 -8.70 -14.53 2.45
CA LEU A 185 -9.31 -13.84 3.59
C LEU A 185 -10.60 -13.11 3.19
N CYS A 186 -10.61 -12.40 2.05
CA CYS A 186 -11.83 -11.75 1.58
C CYS A 186 -12.97 -12.74 1.37
N ARG A 187 -12.70 -13.94 0.81
CA ARG A 187 -13.73 -14.99 0.67
C ARG A 187 -14.22 -15.53 2.03
N GLU A 188 -13.32 -15.69 3.01
CA GLU A 188 -13.67 -16.10 4.38
C GLU A 188 -14.70 -15.15 5.01
N TYR A 189 -14.58 -13.84 4.73
CA TYR A 189 -15.49 -12.80 5.22
C TYR A 189 -16.64 -12.48 4.25
N GLY A 190 -16.82 -13.25 3.19
CA GLY A 190 -17.90 -13.05 2.22
C GLY A 190 -17.72 -11.82 1.32
N LEU A 191 -16.51 -11.27 1.23
CA LEU A 191 -16.20 -10.11 0.38
C LEU A 191 -15.84 -10.54 -1.05
N SER A 192 -16.07 -9.66 -2.01
CA SER A 192 -15.77 -9.94 -3.42
C SER A 192 -14.26 -9.95 -3.71
N VAL A 193 -13.85 -10.81 -4.64
CA VAL A 193 -12.48 -10.92 -5.15
C VAL A 193 -12.42 -10.75 -6.66
N ILE A 194 -11.25 -10.44 -7.21
CA ILE A 194 -11.04 -10.37 -8.65
C ILE A 194 -10.69 -11.77 -9.16
N GLU A 195 -11.66 -12.52 -9.63
CA GLU A 195 -11.43 -13.88 -10.14
C GLU A 195 -10.66 -13.91 -11.45
N ASN A 196 -10.99 -13.03 -12.38
CA ASN A 196 -10.37 -12.93 -13.69
C ASN A 196 -9.68 -11.58 -13.89
N PRO A 197 -8.46 -11.39 -13.37
CA PRO A 197 -7.74 -10.14 -13.56
C PRO A 197 -7.41 -9.95 -15.04
N LYS A 198 -7.84 -8.83 -15.62
CA LYS A 198 -7.47 -8.49 -17.00
C LYS A 198 -5.94 -8.40 -17.09
N ARG A 199 -5.33 -9.17 -17.99
CA ARG A 199 -3.91 -9.04 -18.33
C ARG A 199 -3.71 -7.73 -19.09
N GLY A 200 -2.77 -6.90 -18.66
CA GLY A 200 -2.44 -5.64 -19.31
C GLY A 200 -1.61 -4.74 -18.40
N LYS A 201 -0.99 -3.73 -18.96
CA LYS A 201 -0.31 -2.70 -18.16
C LYS A 201 -1.36 -1.88 -17.44
N SER A 202 -1.22 -1.73 -16.13
CA SER A 202 -2.08 -0.84 -15.35
C SER A 202 -1.99 0.58 -15.89
N LYS A 203 -3.12 1.24 -16.09
CA LYS A 203 -3.16 2.66 -16.42
C LYS A 203 -2.83 3.48 -15.18
N GLN A 204 -2.12 4.58 -15.36
CA GLN A 204 -1.96 5.56 -14.27
C GLN A 204 -3.33 6.19 -13.96
N TYR A 205 -3.56 6.56 -12.71
CA TYR A 205 -4.85 7.13 -12.28
C TYR A 205 -5.27 8.34 -13.12
N GLY A 206 -4.33 9.24 -13.47
CA GLY A 206 -4.60 10.40 -14.31
C GLY A 206 -5.06 10.03 -15.73
N GLU A 207 -4.50 8.98 -16.32
CA GLU A 207 -4.88 8.44 -17.63
C GLU A 207 -6.27 7.79 -17.56
N TRP A 208 -6.51 6.97 -16.53
CA TRP A 208 -7.83 6.35 -16.30
C TRP A 208 -8.92 7.41 -16.10
N ARG A 209 -8.66 8.44 -15.29
CA ARG A 209 -9.60 9.54 -15.04
C ARG A 209 -9.91 10.32 -16.32
N ALA A 210 -8.88 10.66 -17.11
CA ALA A 210 -9.06 11.35 -18.37
C ALA A 210 -9.97 10.57 -19.34
N GLU A 211 -9.81 9.23 -19.40
CA GLU A 211 -10.69 8.37 -20.19
C GLU A 211 -12.13 8.34 -19.67
N GLN A 212 -12.34 8.30 -18.35
CA GLN A 212 -13.70 8.37 -17.76
C GLN A 212 -14.39 9.70 -18.06
N GLU A 213 -13.62 10.77 -18.12
CA GLU A 213 -14.11 12.13 -18.46
C GLU A 213 -14.19 12.36 -19.97
N GLY A 214 -13.91 11.35 -20.81
CA GLY A 214 -13.93 11.45 -22.29
C GLY A 214 -12.81 12.33 -22.85
N ARG A 215 -11.78 12.64 -22.05
CA ARG A 215 -10.63 13.43 -22.51
C ARG A 215 -9.64 12.54 -23.25
N PRO A 216 -9.10 12.99 -24.41
CA PRO A 216 -8.13 12.22 -25.18
C PRO A 216 -6.83 12.03 -24.36
N THR A 217 -6.31 10.82 -24.38
CA THR A 217 -5.00 10.49 -23.82
C THR A 217 -4.02 10.14 -24.93
N TRP A 218 -2.72 10.42 -24.73
CA TRP A 218 -1.70 10.06 -25.72
C TRP A 218 -1.72 8.59 -26.11
N ARG A 219 -1.91 7.70 -25.15
CA ARG A 219 -2.04 6.27 -25.44
C ARG A 219 -3.33 5.90 -26.16
N GLY A 220 -4.43 6.62 -25.86
CA GLY A 220 -5.70 6.47 -26.56
C GLY A 220 -5.57 6.87 -28.04
N ILE A 221 -4.97 8.03 -28.30
CA ILE A 221 -4.71 8.52 -29.66
C ILE A 221 -3.86 7.52 -30.45
N ILE A 222 -2.67 7.13 -29.90
CA ILE A 222 -1.78 6.17 -30.56
C ILE A 222 -2.48 4.84 -30.84
N ARG A 223 -3.30 4.35 -29.91
CA ARG A 223 -4.06 3.10 -30.12
C ARG A 223 -5.05 3.23 -31.28
N THR A 224 -5.80 4.34 -31.31
CA THR A 224 -6.74 4.60 -32.40
C THR A 224 -6.04 4.67 -33.75
N GLU A 225 -4.90 5.35 -33.83
CA GLU A 225 -4.09 5.44 -35.04
C GLU A 225 -3.55 4.07 -35.50
N ILE A 226 -3.08 3.25 -34.57
CA ILE A 226 -2.61 1.88 -34.86
C ILE A 226 -3.77 1.01 -35.31
N ASP A 227 -4.93 1.04 -34.67
CA ASP A 227 -6.10 0.27 -35.05
C ASP A 227 -6.61 0.68 -36.46
N GLU A 228 -6.51 1.96 -36.79
CA GLU A 228 -6.86 2.48 -38.12
C GLU A 228 -5.85 2.00 -39.18
N ALA A 229 -4.55 2.09 -38.91
CA ALA A 229 -3.50 1.60 -39.80
C ALA A 229 -3.61 0.09 -40.03
N ILE A 230 -3.96 -0.70 -39.02
CA ILE A 230 -4.22 -2.14 -39.16
C ILE A 230 -5.41 -2.39 -40.07
N ARG A 231 -6.53 -1.68 -39.88
CA ARG A 231 -7.72 -1.81 -40.73
C ARG A 231 -7.41 -1.50 -42.19
N GLN A 232 -6.66 -0.42 -42.43
CA GLN A 232 -6.25 -0.05 -43.78
C GLN A 232 -5.31 -1.09 -44.43
N SER A 233 -4.39 -1.68 -43.64
CA SER A 233 -3.48 -2.72 -44.15
C SER A 233 -4.20 -4.04 -44.50
N ILE A 234 -5.19 -4.43 -43.71
CA ILE A 234 -6.02 -5.62 -43.99
C ILE A 234 -6.82 -5.39 -45.28
N CYS A 235 -7.35 -4.19 -45.50
CA CYS A 235 -8.06 -3.84 -46.72
C CYS A 235 -7.14 -3.89 -47.96
N LEU A 236 -5.87 -3.47 -47.81
CA LEU A 236 -4.87 -3.51 -48.91
C LEU A 236 -4.44 -4.96 -49.27
N LEU A 237 -4.34 -5.85 -48.27
CA LEU A 237 -4.05 -7.27 -48.52
C LEU A 237 -5.16 -7.98 -49.31
N TYR A 238 -6.43 -7.67 -48.97
CA TYR A 238 -7.58 -8.25 -49.72
C TYR A 238 -7.71 -7.72 -51.15
N THR A 239 -7.24 -6.49 -51.41
CA THR A 239 -7.28 -5.93 -52.79
C THR A 239 -6.12 -6.39 -53.66
N SER A 240 -5.01 -6.84 -53.11
CA SER A 240 -3.88 -7.37 -53.89
C SER A 240 -4.15 -8.81 -54.37
N ASP A 241 -4.85 -9.65 -53.60
CA ASP A 241 -5.19 -11.02 -53.99
C ASP A 241 -6.32 -11.09 -55.01
N ALA A 242 -7.12 -10.02 -55.16
CA ALA A 242 -8.21 -9.93 -56.15
C ALA A 242 -7.75 -9.40 -57.53
N ALA A 243 -6.49 -8.98 -57.65
CA ALA A 243 -5.95 -8.46 -58.92
C ALA A 243 -5.15 -9.51 -59.73
N ASP A 244 -4.95 -10.72 -59.17
CA ASP A 244 -4.21 -11.83 -59.80
C ASP A 244 -5.14 -12.96 -60.31
N GLU A 245 -6.49 -12.77 -60.39
CA GLU A 245 -7.46 -13.58 -61.11
C GLU A 245 -7.93 -12.83 -62.38
#